data_dcee2ff7b0c26a4a9f4c63a5ed31eb5a
#
_entry.id   dcee2ff7b0c26a4a9f4c63a5ed31eb5a
#
_cell.length_a   1.000
_cell.length_b   1.000
_cell.length_c   1.000
_cell.angle_alpha   90.00
_cell.angle_beta   90.00
_cell.angle_gamma   90.00
#
_symmetry.space_group_name_H-M   'P 1'
#
loop_
_entity.id
_entity.type
_entity.pdbx_description
1 polymer ?
#
loop_
_entity_poly.entity_id
_entity_poly.type
_entity_poly.pdbx_seq_one_letter_code
_entity_poly.pdbx_strand_id
1 'polypeptide(L)'
;RNNWNEVCGLILQRQHIAKNPGLEDAAKAKNARALKILEKLKSGAKQAKQKEGAEDYELSNIISALAARSSSLNIISIWDATVYQLFDQFNRQQLNAVYDIQCTSASVWGTKGSQFNINQWFSNPTGNTP
;
A
#
# COMPACT_ATOMS: atom_id res chain seq x y z
N ARG A 1 30.69 -1.35 15.89
CA ARG A 1 30.87 -2.22 14.71
C ARG A 1 29.57 -2.88 14.20
N ASN A 2 28.49 -2.87 15.00
CA ASN A 2 27.22 -3.55 14.62
C ASN A 2 26.22 -2.68 13.84
N ASN A 3 26.40 -1.36 13.81
CA ASN A 3 25.45 -0.45 13.16
C ASN A 3 25.56 -0.38 11.64
N TRP A 4 26.61 -0.94 11.04
CA TRP A 4 26.82 -0.85 9.58
C TRP A 4 25.71 -1.57 8.79
N ASN A 5 25.32 -2.76 9.23
CA ASN A 5 24.27 -3.51 8.57
C ASN A 5 22.89 -2.85 8.68
N GLU A 6 22.62 -2.15 9.79
CA GLU A 6 21.41 -1.38 9.99
C GLU A 6 21.37 -0.15 9.07
N VAL A 7 22.49 0.60 9.00
CA VAL A 7 22.63 1.75 8.12
C VAL A 7 22.49 1.35 6.65
N CYS A 8 23.17 0.28 6.23
CA CYS A 8 23.01 -0.28 4.88
C CYS A 8 21.58 -0.72 4.63
N GLY A 9 20.92 -1.33 5.61
CA GLY A 9 19.51 -1.71 5.52
C GLY A 9 18.57 -0.53 5.28
N LEU A 10 18.78 0.57 5.99
CA LEU A 10 18.01 1.81 5.82
C LEU A 10 18.27 2.47 4.46
N ILE A 11 19.52 2.46 3.98
CA ILE A 11 19.86 2.99 2.66
C ILE A 11 19.17 2.18 1.56
N LEU A 12 19.25 0.84 1.63
CA LEU A 12 18.59 -0.04 0.66
C LEU A 12 17.07 0.14 0.66
N GLN A 13 16.46 0.28 1.84
CA GLN A 13 15.04 0.53 1.98
C GLN A 13 14.63 1.87 1.34
N ARG A 14 15.40 2.93 1.56
CA ARG A 14 15.17 4.24 0.93
C ARG A 14 15.34 4.24 -0.58
N GLN A 15 16.18 3.36 -1.10
CA GLN A 15 16.40 3.17 -2.54
C GLN A 15 15.38 2.19 -3.16
N HIS A 16 14.37 1.76 -2.40
CA HIS A 16 13.39 0.73 -2.81
C HIS A 16 14.05 -0.59 -3.28
N ILE A 17 15.27 -0.85 -2.83
CA ILE A 17 15.96 -2.12 -3.08
C ILE A 17 15.55 -3.09 -1.98
N ALA A 18 14.71 -4.06 -2.33
CA ALA A 18 14.30 -5.09 -1.38
C ALA A 18 15.52 -5.91 -0.94
N LYS A 19 15.73 -6.01 0.39
CA LYS A 19 16.66 -7.01 0.93
C LYS A 19 16.26 -8.38 0.38
N ASN A 20 17.20 -9.11 -0.19
CA ASN A 20 16.92 -10.48 -0.60
C ASN A 20 16.86 -11.36 0.67
N PRO A 21 15.67 -11.69 1.19
CA PRO A 21 15.54 -12.44 2.44
C PRO A 21 16.08 -13.86 2.31
N GLY A 22 16.31 -14.34 1.07
CA GLY A 22 16.84 -15.66 0.79
C GLY A 22 18.30 -15.84 1.18
N LEU A 23 19.10 -14.78 1.18
CA LEU A 23 20.53 -14.86 1.49
C LEU A 23 20.81 -15.04 2.98
N GLU A 24 20.07 -14.35 3.85
CA GLU A 24 20.27 -14.47 5.31
C GLU A 24 19.79 -15.81 5.86
N ASP A 25 18.70 -16.33 5.31
CA ASP A 25 18.13 -17.60 5.77
C ASP A 25 18.83 -18.83 5.13
N ALA A 26 19.36 -18.69 3.93
CA ALA A 26 20.22 -19.72 3.34
C ALA A 26 21.49 -19.93 4.16
N ALA A 27 22.06 -18.85 4.74
CA ALA A 27 23.22 -18.94 5.63
C ALA A 27 22.89 -19.63 6.98
N LYS A 28 21.62 -19.64 7.42
CA LYS A 28 21.16 -20.26 8.64
C LYS A 28 20.72 -21.73 8.47
N ALA A 29 20.42 -22.14 7.24
CA ALA A 29 19.95 -23.49 6.96
C ALA A 29 21.11 -24.48 6.93
N LYS A 30 21.17 -25.35 7.94
CA LYS A 30 22.26 -26.34 8.11
C LYS A 30 22.24 -27.53 7.12
N ASN A 31 21.15 -27.71 6.35
CA ASN A 31 21.05 -28.80 5.37
C ASN A 31 20.09 -28.48 4.22
N ALA A 32 20.24 -29.19 3.08
CA ALA A 32 19.45 -29.00 1.87
C ALA A 32 17.93 -29.25 2.06
N ARG A 33 17.55 -30.05 3.05
CA ARG A 33 16.14 -30.34 3.35
C ARG A 33 15.48 -29.18 4.06
N ALA A 34 16.21 -28.51 4.97
CA ALA A 34 15.76 -27.29 5.64
C ALA A 34 15.60 -26.13 4.66
N LEU A 35 16.49 -25.99 3.68
CA LEU A 35 16.38 -25.02 2.59
C LEU A 35 15.08 -25.18 1.79
N LYS A 36 14.79 -26.41 1.35
CA LYS A 36 13.57 -26.70 0.57
C LYS A 36 12.28 -26.41 1.36
N ILE A 37 12.28 -26.70 2.67
CA ILE A 37 11.13 -26.37 3.54
C ILE A 37 10.99 -24.87 3.68
N LEU A 38 12.08 -24.15 3.88
CA LEU A 38 12.11 -22.70 4.01
C LEU A 38 11.62 -22.01 2.72
N GLU A 39 12.04 -22.48 1.55
CA GLU A 39 11.57 -21.99 0.25
C GLU A 39 10.06 -22.21 0.07
N LYS A 40 9.54 -23.39 0.44
CA LYS A 40 8.10 -23.67 0.38
C LYS A 40 7.29 -22.79 1.34
N LEU A 41 7.79 -22.57 2.54
CA LEU A 41 7.14 -21.66 3.50
C LEU A 41 7.12 -20.21 3.00
N LYS A 42 8.24 -19.74 2.43
CA LYS A 42 8.33 -18.38 1.86
C LYS A 42 7.45 -18.22 0.63
N SER A 43 7.40 -19.20 -0.27
CA SER A 43 6.53 -19.13 -1.44
C SER A 43 5.05 -19.16 -1.05
N GLY A 44 4.68 -19.98 -0.07
CA GLY A 44 3.32 -20.01 0.49
C GLY A 44 2.92 -18.69 1.16
N ALA A 45 3.81 -18.12 1.96
CA ALA A 45 3.58 -16.81 2.61
C ALA A 45 3.47 -15.67 1.59
N LYS A 46 4.31 -15.68 0.53
CA LYS A 46 4.22 -14.71 -0.56
C LYS A 46 2.91 -14.83 -1.33
N GLN A 47 2.49 -16.05 -1.65
CA GLN A 47 1.21 -16.28 -2.34
C GLN A 47 0.00 -15.90 -1.50
N ALA A 48 0.04 -16.12 -0.18
CA ALA A 48 -1.00 -15.67 0.74
C ALA A 48 -1.09 -14.14 0.78
N LYS A 49 0.04 -13.44 0.94
CA LYS A 49 0.09 -11.98 0.91
C LYS A 49 -0.38 -11.38 -0.42
N GLN A 50 0.02 -11.94 -1.55
CA GLN A 50 -0.42 -11.50 -2.87
C GLN A 50 -1.93 -11.69 -3.11
N LYS A 51 -2.53 -12.75 -2.55
CA LYS A 51 -3.98 -12.98 -2.65
C LYS A 51 -4.80 -11.98 -1.83
N GLU A 52 -4.24 -11.43 -0.78
CA GLU A 52 -4.95 -10.50 0.11
C GLU A 52 -4.75 -9.03 -0.26
N GLY A 53 -3.85 -8.70 -1.20
CA GLY A 53 -3.51 -7.29 -1.51
C GLY A 53 -2.97 -6.52 -0.30
N ALA A 54 -2.56 -7.22 0.75
CA ALA A 54 -2.14 -6.61 2.01
C ALA A 54 -0.87 -5.75 1.87
N GLU A 55 -0.01 -6.04 0.90
CA GLU A 55 1.20 -5.25 0.63
C GLU A 55 0.86 -3.85 0.10
N ASP A 56 -0.25 -3.70 -0.62
CA ASP A 56 -0.69 -2.42 -1.17
C ASP A 56 -1.20 -1.46 -0.07
N TYR A 57 -1.69 -2.01 1.04
CA TYR A 57 -2.21 -1.27 2.19
C TYR A 57 -1.18 -1.10 3.32
N GLU A 58 0.09 -1.36 3.07
CA GLU A 58 1.14 -1.01 4.03
C GLU A 58 1.22 0.50 4.23
N LEU A 59 1.38 0.94 5.48
CA LEU A 59 1.39 2.37 5.84
C LEU A 59 2.43 3.17 5.05
N SER A 60 3.60 2.57 4.79
CA SER A 60 4.66 3.18 3.97
C SER A 60 4.20 3.48 2.54
N ASN A 61 3.46 2.57 1.93
CA ASN A 61 2.91 2.74 0.58
C ASN A 61 1.79 3.78 0.57
N ILE A 62 0.91 3.76 1.56
CA ILE A 62 -0.15 4.76 1.73
C ILE A 62 0.43 6.17 1.87
N ILE A 63 1.45 6.35 2.71
CA ILE A 63 2.15 7.63 2.90
C ILE A 63 2.75 8.11 1.57
N SER A 64 3.45 7.24 0.86
CA SER A 64 4.06 7.56 -0.43
C SER A 64 3.02 7.95 -1.48
N ALA A 65 1.92 7.19 -1.59
CA ALA A 65 0.84 7.44 -2.53
C ALA A 65 0.11 8.76 -2.23
N LEU A 66 -0.17 9.04 -0.95
CA LEU A 66 -0.77 10.30 -0.53
C LEU A 66 0.12 11.50 -0.82
N ALA A 67 1.41 11.41 -0.49
CA ALA A 67 2.37 12.48 -0.74
C ALA A 67 2.53 12.80 -2.23
N ALA A 68 2.47 11.76 -3.09
CA ALA A 68 2.58 11.91 -4.54
C ALA A 68 1.31 12.52 -5.18
N ARG A 69 0.13 12.20 -4.64
CA ARG A 69 -1.16 12.60 -5.23
C ARG A 69 -1.74 13.88 -4.64
N SER A 70 -1.42 14.19 -3.39
CA SER A 70 -1.98 15.36 -2.70
C SER A 70 -1.30 16.64 -3.15
N SER A 71 -2.10 17.69 -3.37
CA SER A 71 -1.58 19.05 -3.64
C SER A 71 -1.14 19.77 -2.38
N SER A 72 -1.65 19.39 -1.22
CA SER A 72 -1.42 20.06 0.07
C SER A 72 -0.46 19.30 0.99
N LEU A 73 -0.34 17.98 0.83
CA LEU A 73 0.56 17.13 1.59
C LEU A 73 1.73 16.69 0.70
N ASN A 74 2.93 16.87 1.18
CA ASN A 74 4.14 16.34 0.55
C ASN A 74 4.85 15.38 1.51
N ILE A 75 5.88 14.69 1.03
CA ILE A 75 6.62 13.68 1.81
C ILE A 75 7.25 14.24 3.09
N ILE A 76 7.41 15.54 3.21
CA ILE A 76 7.96 16.21 4.40
C ILE A 76 6.84 16.53 5.38
N SER A 77 5.78 17.21 4.92
CA SER A 77 4.67 17.67 5.77
C SER A 77 3.71 16.56 6.21
N ILE A 78 3.71 15.42 5.52
CA ILE A 78 2.80 14.30 5.83
C ILE A 78 3.09 13.69 7.21
N TRP A 79 4.30 13.87 7.74
CA TRP A 79 4.68 13.35 9.05
C TRP A 79 4.05 14.09 10.23
N ASP A 80 3.51 15.28 9.99
CA ASP A 80 2.76 16.05 11.00
C ASP A 80 1.31 15.59 11.13
N ALA A 81 0.85 14.76 10.20
CA ALA A 81 -0.50 14.20 10.21
C ALA A 81 -0.60 13.00 11.16
N THR A 82 -1.73 12.88 11.85
CA THR A 82 -2.05 11.69 12.63
C THR A 82 -2.38 10.51 11.72
N VAL A 83 -2.21 9.28 12.21
CA VAL A 83 -2.57 8.06 11.47
C VAL A 83 -4.03 8.09 11.01
N TYR A 84 -4.94 8.59 11.85
CA TYR A 84 -6.35 8.75 11.49
C TYR A 84 -6.52 9.69 10.29
N GLN A 85 -5.87 10.86 10.31
CA GLN A 85 -5.92 11.82 9.21
C GLN A 85 -5.36 11.24 7.91
N LEU A 86 -4.27 10.46 7.99
CA LEU A 86 -3.69 9.78 6.83
C LEU A 86 -4.68 8.79 6.20
N PHE A 87 -5.30 7.94 7.00
CA PHE A 87 -6.28 6.97 6.49
C PHE A 87 -7.55 7.64 5.98
N ASP A 88 -8.04 8.70 6.65
CA ASP A 88 -9.20 9.45 6.16
C ASP A 88 -8.90 10.10 4.80
N GLN A 89 -7.75 10.76 4.66
CA GLN A 89 -7.32 11.35 3.39
C GLN A 89 -7.12 10.30 2.29
N PHE A 90 -6.55 9.15 2.61
CA PHE A 90 -6.38 8.05 1.67
C PHE A 90 -7.73 7.54 1.15
N ASN A 91 -8.65 7.26 2.04
CA ASN A 91 -9.99 6.78 1.68
C ASN A 91 -10.77 7.85 0.88
N ARG A 92 -10.65 9.12 1.23
CA ARG A 92 -11.24 10.24 0.49
C ARG A 92 -10.69 10.36 -0.91
N GLN A 93 -9.39 10.21 -1.09
CA GLN A 93 -8.78 10.24 -2.42
C GLN A 93 -9.20 9.05 -3.28
N GLN A 94 -9.39 7.86 -2.70
CA GLN A 94 -9.95 6.71 -3.41
C GLN A 94 -11.38 6.98 -3.87
N LEU A 95 -12.25 7.51 -2.99
CA LEU A 95 -13.62 7.88 -3.34
C LEU A 95 -13.67 8.91 -4.47
N ASN A 96 -12.83 9.94 -4.40
CA ASN A 96 -12.76 10.95 -5.44
C ASN A 96 -12.29 10.36 -6.77
N ALA A 97 -11.30 9.48 -6.77
CA ALA A 97 -10.83 8.81 -7.98
C ALA A 97 -11.93 7.97 -8.66
N VAL A 98 -12.68 7.20 -7.87
CA VAL A 98 -13.82 6.43 -8.37
C VAL A 98 -14.92 7.35 -8.90
N TYR A 99 -15.23 8.43 -8.18
CA TYR A 99 -16.20 9.44 -8.61
C TYR A 99 -15.82 10.09 -9.94
N ASP A 100 -14.56 10.49 -10.12
CA ASP A 100 -14.06 11.10 -11.36
C ASP A 100 -14.20 10.14 -12.55
N ILE A 101 -13.89 8.85 -12.35
CA ILE A 101 -14.08 7.81 -13.38
C ILE A 101 -15.56 7.67 -13.72
N GLN A 102 -16.44 7.66 -12.72
CA GLN A 102 -17.88 7.55 -12.93
C GLN A 102 -18.46 8.78 -13.64
N CYS A 103 -18.01 10.00 -13.26
CA CYS A 103 -18.38 11.24 -13.94
C CYS A 103 -17.98 11.21 -15.42
N THR A 104 -16.74 10.79 -15.70
CA THR A 104 -16.24 10.68 -17.07
C THR A 104 -17.03 9.65 -17.86
N SER A 105 -17.27 8.49 -17.28
CA SER A 105 -18.09 7.44 -17.89
C SER A 105 -19.52 7.90 -18.15
N ALA A 106 -20.16 8.57 -17.20
CA ALA A 106 -21.50 9.10 -17.34
C ALA A 106 -21.61 10.19 -18.41
N SER A 107 -20.58 11.03 -18.54
CA SER A 107 -20.56 12.10 -19.58
C SER A 107 -20.37 11.54 -20.99
N VAL A 108 -19.61 10.44 -21.16
CA VAL A 108 -19.33 9.84 -22.46
C VAL A 108 -20.44 8.87 -22.91
N TRP A 109 -20.88 8.01 -22.00
CA TRP A 109 -21.78 6.90 -22.30
C TRP A 109 -23.22 7.13 -21.82
N GLY A 110 -23.45 8.19 -21.05
CA GLY A 110 -24.73 8.45 -20.38
C GLY A 110 -24.93 7.60 -19.14
N THR A 111 -25.99 7.89 -18.37
CA THR A 111 -26.30 7.22 -17.10
C THR A 111 -27.23 6.01 -17.26
N LYS A 112 -27.55 5.60 -18.46
CA LYS A 112 -28.47 4.46 -18.70
C LYS A 112 -27.86 3.17 -18.14
N GLY A 113 -28.42 2.73 -16.99
CA GLY A 113 -28.06 1.46 -16.33
C GLY A 113 -26.93 1.54 -15.29
N SER A 114 -26.24 2.65 -15.13
CA SER A 114 -25.32 2.84 -14.01
C SER A 114 -25.97 3.65 -12.90
N GLN A 115 -25.85 3.20 -11.67
CA GLN A 115 -26.29 3.96 -10.49
C GLN A 115 -25.25 5.07 -10.19
N PHE A 116 -25.21 6.10 -11.07
CA PHE A 116 -24.37 7.26 -10.82
C PHE A 116 -24.95 8.07 -9.67
N ASN A 117 -24.21 8.15 -8.56
CA ASN A 117 -24.58 8.94 -7.41
C ASN A 117 -23.73 10.19 -7.34
N ILE A 118 -24.32 11.35 -7.65
CA ILE A 118 -23.64 12.65 -7.63
C ILE A 118 -23.08 13.01 -6.25
N ASN A 119 -23.60 12.44 -5.17
CA ASN A 119 -23.19 12.71 -3.81
C ASN A 119 -22.09 11.76 -3.31
N GLN A 120 -21.62 10.85 -4.14
CA GLN A 120 -20.64 9.83 -3.73
C GLN A 120 -19.31 10.44 -3.27
N TRP A 121 -18.90 11.58 -3.81
CA TRP A 121 -17.63 12.23 -3.49
C TRP A 121 -17.50 12.65 -2.03
N PHE A 122 -18.61 12.93 -1.33
CA PHE A 122 -18.63 13.30 0.10
C PHE A 122 -19.25 12.20 0.99
N SER A 123 -19.50 11.02 0.47
CA SER A 123 -20.00 9.90 1.28
C SER A 123 -19.03 9.52 2.37
N ASN A 124 -19.53 8.87 3.43
CA ASN A 124 -18.66 8.42 4.51
C ASN A 124 -17.75 7.29 4.03
N PRO A 125 -16.40 7.46 4.04
CA PRO A 125 -15.47 6.47 3.54
C PRO A 125 -15.43 5.19 4.39
N THR A 126 -15.85 5.25 5.66
CA THR A 126 -15.80 4.12 6.59
C THR A 126 -17.03 3.22 6.55
N GLY A 127 -18.05 3.56 5.73
CA GLY A 127 -19.23 2.72 5.53
C GLY A 127 -20.12 2.51 6.75
N ASN A 128 -19.81 3.10 7.89
CA ASN A 128 -20.69 3.09 9.06
C ASN A 128 -21.80 4.14 8.84
N THR A 129 -22.86 3.73 8.15
CA THR A 129 -24.18 4.35 8.38
C THR A 129 -24.60 3.96 9.79
N PRO A 130 -25.06 4.92 10.59
CA PRO A 130 -25.61 4.67 11.92
C PRO A 130 -26.82 3.76 11.87
#